data_e1849d0c0238cb0de5a4dd2861f57a74
#
_entry.id   e1849d0c0238cb0de5a4dd2861f57a74
#
_cell.length_a   1.000
_cell.length_b   1.000
_cell.length_c   1.000
_cell.angle_alpha   90.00
_cell.angle_beta   90.00
_cell.angle_gamma   90.00
#
_symmetry.space_group_name_H-M   'P 1'
#
loop_
_entity.id
_entity.type
_entity.pdbx_description
1 polymer ?
#
loop_
_entity_poly.entity_id
_entity_poly.type
_entity_poly.pdbx_seq_one_letter_code
_entity_poly.pdbx_strand_id
1 'polypeptide(L)'
;MIRINKNILLFYLAYVCMVISISLPHAVLTVLLLKKGLSLSQILIVQSVYSFTILVSEYPSGLLADLYSKKKLFLISKVCLIVMFFLIMKGNSLIFMILAWIFYGLSTALDSGTIDAEIINTLKYKNNDSKVARFISNINRLDFISLIIGGSIGSWLYYRVGIKFYYLSICLVLICIILICKGYKSEFHPDYTIHVNSKSIFVQIKSGIRELRESSKLRLMIYLTFVNQFFFQTHFQLWQALFLSKNINKTSFYLYYIIFQIISILAYSLNFSLTKKNISIFYVISSVTMFLGILSIQSINNILFVLSYCTLVFIFMFFDYFSNVLFSQNVSTRNISSLTSLKSSCGRIASLTSLIISSALINIFSTEFVVTMNFIFAIVASVFVLFIFLKKTEF
;
A
#
# COMPACT_ATOMS: atom_id res chain seq x y z
N MET A 1 31.02 -7.45 -10.56
CA MET A 1 30.67 -6.89 -9.23
C MET A 1 30.43 -5.39 -9.29
N ILE A 2 31.31 -4.57 -9.84
CA ILE A 2 31.19 -3.09 -9.98
C ILE A 2 29.89 -2.68 -10.71
N ARG A 3 29.54 -3.34 -11.81
CA ARG A 3 28.35 -3.03 -12.60
C ARG A 3 27.03 -3.26 -11.87
N ILE A 4 26.91 -4.34 -11.07
CA ILE A 4 25.72 -4.60 -10.26
C ILE A 4 25.54 -3.53 -9.19
N ASN A 5 26.61 -3.14 -8.49
CA ASN A 5 26.54 -2.08 -7.49
C ASN A 5 26.12 -0.74 -8.12
N LYS A 6 26.54 -0.45 -9.36
CA LYS A 6 26.11 0.73 -10.12
C LYS A 6 24.63 0.67 -10.47
N ASN A 7 24.13 -0.47 -10.96
CA ASN A 7 22.71 -0.66 -11.27
C ASN A 7 21.83 -0.51 -10.03
N ILE A 8 22.24 -1.08 -8.89
CA ILE A 8 21.53 -0.97 -7.62
C ILE A 8 21.48 0.49 -7.16
N LEU A 9 22.60 1.21 -7.21
CA LEU A 9 22.65 2.62 -6.81
C LEU A 9 21.73 3.48 -7.69
N LEU A 10 21.78 3.29 -9.02
CA LEU A 10 20.92 4.01 -9.96
C LEU A 10 19.45 3.71 -9.72
N PHE A 11 19.12 2.45 -9.42
CA PHE A 11 17.77 2.08 -9.08
C PHE A 11 17.31 2.74 -7.77
N TYR A 12 18.13 2.75 -6.72
CA TYR A 12 17.79 3.44 -5.47
C TYR A 12 17.52 4.93 -5.69
N LEU A 13 18.35 5.63 -6.45
CA LEU A 13 18.14 7.04 -6.77
C LEU A 13 16.84 7.26 -7.57
N ALA A 14 16.60 6.43 -8.59
CA ALA A 14 15.37 6.48 -9.38
C ALA A 14 14.13 6.17 -8.53
N TYR A 15 14.22 5.17 -7.64
CA TYR A 15 13.16 4.78 -6.73
C TYR A 15 12.80 5.90 -5.74
N VAL A 16 13.79 6.55 -5.13
CA VAL A 16 13.58 7.71 -4.25
C VAL A 16 12.88 8.85 -4.99
N CYS A 17 13.33 9.19 -6.19
CA CYS A 17 12.67 10.22 -7.01
C CYS A 17 11.21 9.87 -7.31
N MET A 18 10.95 8.60 -7.65
CA MET A 18 9.61 8.11 -7.92
C MET A 18 8.71 8.18 -6.68
N VAL A 19 9.16 7.65 -5.54
CA VAL A 19 8.34 7.62 -4.31
C VAL A 19 8.09 9.02 -3.79
N ILE A 20 9.08 9.92 -3.79
CA ILE A 20 8.85 11.34 -3.45
C ILE A 20 7.82 11.96 -4.38
N SER A 21 7.92 11.74 -5.69
CA SER A 21 6.98 12.25 -6.67
C SER A 21 5.52 11.85 -6.40
N ILE A 22 5.29 10.57 -6.08
CA ILE A 22 3.96 10.02 -5.79
C ILE A 22 3.45 10.52 -4.42
N SER A 23 4.33 10.66 -3.44
CA SER A 23 3.95 11.00 -2.08
C SER A 23 3.71 12.50 -1.85
N LEU A 24 4.17 13.37 -2.75
CA LEU A 24 3.93 14.83 -2.66
C LEU A 24 2.46 15.18 -2.35
N PRO A 25 1.43 14.62 -2.99
CA PRO A 25 0.04 14.93 -2.69
C PRO A 25 -0.52 14.23 -1.43
N HIS A 26 0.13 13.20 -0.87
CA HIS A 26 -0.50 12.32 0.10
C HIS A 26 -1.07 13.05 1.33
N ALA A 27 -0.36 14.04 1.87
CA ALA A 27 -0.82 14.78 3.04
C ALA A 27 -1.95 15.80 2.75
N VAL A 28 -2.27 16.06 1.47
CA VAL A 28 -3.25 17.06 1.06
C VAL A 28 -4.22 16.58 -0.03
N LEU A 29 -4.15 15.33 -0.41
CA LEU A 29 -4.85 14.79 -1.59
C LEU A 29 -6.37 14.98 -1.50
N THR A 30 -6.99 14.62 -0.38
CA THR A 30 -8.43 14.79 -0.18
C THR A 30 -8.81 16.27 -0.21
N VAL A 31 -8.04 17.12 0.45
CA VAL A 31 -8.26 18.59 0.44
C VAL A 31 -8.17 19.15 -0.99
N LEU A 32 -7.20 18.69 -1.76
CA LEU A 32 -7.00 19.09 -3.15
C LEU A 32 -8.19 18.66 -4.03
N LEU A 33 -8.65 17.42 -3.89
CA LEU A 33 -9.77 16.89 -4.69
C LEU A 33 -11.10 17.56 -4.32
N LEU A 34 -11.34 17.83 -3.04
CA LEU A 34 -12.48 18.62 -2.59
C LEU A 34 -12.43 20.04 -3.18
N LYS A 35 -11.26 20.69 -3.20
CA LYS A 35 -11.08 22.02 -3.81
C LYS A 35 -11.33 22.00 -5.33
N LYS A 36 -11.15 20.86 -6.00
CA LYS A 36 -11.49 20.66 -7.41
C LYS A 36 -12.99 20.42 -7.65
N GLY A 37 -13.80 20.41 -6.60
CA GLY A 37 -15.26 20.27 -6.68
C GLY A 37 -15.77 18.84 -6.62
N LEU A 38 -14.90 17.84 -6.30
CA LEU A 38 -15.36 16.48 -6.07
C LEU A 38 -15.98 16.35 -4.68
N SER A 39 -17.08 15.60 -4.57
CA SER A 39 -17.61 15.18 -3.28
C SER A 39 -16.73 14.07 -2.66
N LEU A 40 -16.85 13.83 -1.34
CA LEU A 40 -16.14 12.72 -0.69
C LEU A 40 -16.53 11.37 -1.30
N SER A 41 -17.80 11.16 -1.65
CA SER A 41 -18.26 9.97 -2.35
C SER A 41 -17.53 9.78 -3.68
N GLN A 42 -17.43 10.83 -4.49
CA GLN A 42 -16.69 10.79 -5.76
C GLN A 42 -15.21 10.50 -5.58
N ILE A 43 -14.58 11.03 -4.53
CA ILE A 43 -13.18 10.74 -4.20
C ILE A 43 -13.01 9.23 -3.90
N LEU A 44 -13.91 8.62 -3.13
CA LEU A 44 -13.87 7.20 -2.84
C LEU A 44 -14.10 6.33 -4.09
N ILE A 45 -14.99 6.75 -5.01
CA ILE A 45 -15.15 6.09 -6.31
C ILE A 45 -13.85 6.16 -7.12
N VAL A 46 -13.22 7.30 -7.20
CA VAL A 46 -11.95 7.47 -7.91
C VAL A 46 -10.88 6.56 -7.32
N GLN A 47 -10.79 6.45 -6.00
CA GLN A 47 -9.86 5.52 -5.34
C GLN A 47 -10.22 4.04 -5.59
N SER A 48 -11.50 3.72 -5.72
CA SER A 48 -11.93 2.37 -6.09
C SER A 48 -11.50 2.00 -7.51
N VAL A 49 -11.53 2.95 -8.45
CA VAL A 49 -11.03 2.77 -9.81
C VAL A 49 -9.55 2.41 -9.84
N TYR A 50 -8.74 3.04 -9.00
CA TYR A 50 -7.31 2.66 -8.85
C TYR A 50 -7.15 1.19 -8.43
N SER A 51 -7.85 0.79 -7.36
CA SER A 51 -7.79 -0.59 -6.85
C SER A 51 -8.29 -1.60 -7.88
N PHE A 52 -9.36 -1.28 -8.61
CA PHE A 52 -9.90 -2.09 -9.69
C PHE A 52 -8.91 -2.21 -10.86
N THR A 53 -8.32 -1.10 -11.27
CA THR A 53 -7.35 -1.09 -12.38
C THR A 53 -6.15 -1.96 -12.06
N ILE A 54 -5.61 -1.90 -10.84
CA ILE A 54 -4.52 -2.79 -10.43
C ILE A 54 -4.98 -4.24 -10.48
N LEU A 55 -6.12 -4.58 -9.87
CA LEU A 55 -6.62 -5.96 -9.82
C LEU A 55 -6.74 -6.60 -11.21
N VAL A 56 -7.25 -5.84 -12.19
CA VAL A 56 -7.42 -6.33 -13.57
C VAL A 56 -6.09 -6.34 -14.33
N SER A 57 -5.20 -5.39 -14.07
CA SER A 57 -3.97 -5.22 -14.84
C SER A 57 -2.77 -6.00 -14.28
N GLU A 58 -2.81 -6.44 -13.02
CA GLU A 58 -1.68 -7.12 -12.35
C GLU A 58 -1.29 -8.43 -13.06
N TYR A 59 -2.27 -9.24 -13.49
CA TYR A 59 -1.99 -10.46 -14.24
C TYR A 59 -1.46 -10.20 -15.65
N PRO A 60 -2.09 -9.36 -16.50
CA PRO A 60 -1.56 -9.00 -17.81
C PRO A 60 -0.17 -8.35 -17.74
N SER A 61 0.07 -7.46 -16.78
CA SER A 61 1.37 -6.81 -16.62
C SER A 61 2.48 -7.78 -16.24
N GLY A 62 2.19 -8.78 -15.41
CA GLY A 62 3.12 -9.86 -15.09
C GLY A 62 3.53 -10.65 -16.34
N LEU A 63 2.57 -11.03 -17.18
CA LEU A 63 2.87 -11.69 -18.48
C LEU A 63 3.71 -10.81 -19.39
N LEU A 64 3.42 -9.52 -19.45
CA LEU A 64 4.21 -8.57 -20.22
C LEU A 64 5.65 -8.45 -19.68
N ALA A 65 5.84 -8.53 -18.35
CA ALA A 65 7.16 -8.49 -17.72
C ALA A 65 8.02 -9.72 -18.04
N ASP A 66 7.39 -10.85 -18.33
CA ASP A 66 8.07 -12.07 -18.77
C ASP A 66 8.41 -12.05 -20.27
N LEU A 67 7.57 -11.41 -21.09
CA LEU A 67 7.72 -11.35 -22.55
C LEU A 67 8.57 -10.18 -23.04
N TYR A 68 8.56 -9.08 -22.31
CA TYR A 68 9.23 -7.85 -22.72
C TYR A 68 10.35 -7.46 -21.75
N SER A 69 11.21 -6.53 -22.18
CA SER A 69 12.26 -5.98 -21.32
C SER A 69 11.65 -5.29 -20.07
N LYS A 70 12.01 -5.76 -18.89
CA LYS A 70 11.61 -5.20 -17.59
C LYS A 70 11.91 -3.70 -17.51
N LYS A 71 13.05 -3.27 -18.07
CA LYS A 71 13.41 -1.86 -18.18
C LYS A 71 12.39 -1.07 -19.02
N LYS A 72 11.92 -1.62 -20.15
CA LYS A 72 10.91 -0.94 -20.99
C LYS A 72 9.58 -0.79 -20.27
N LEU A 73 9.11 -1.84 -19.58
CA LEU A 73 7.87 -1.79 -18.81
C LEU A 73 7.94 -0.79 -17.67
N PHE A 74 9.07 -0.76 -16.94
CA PHE A 74 9.32 0.27 -15.95
C PHE A 74 9.21 1.67 -16.52
N LEU A 75 9.80 1.94 -17.67
CA LEU A 75 9.74 3.26 -18.31
C LEU A 75 8.31 3.61 -18.76
N ILE A 76 7.56 2.66 -19.32
CA ILE A 76 6.16 2.84 -19.70
C ILE A 76 5.32 3.16 -18.47
N SER A 77 5.56 2.49 -17.33
CA SER A 77 4.87 2.79 -16.07
C SER A 77 5.09 4.25 -15.65
N LYS A 78 6.31 4.79 -15.83
CA LYS A 78 6.60 6.20 -15.49
C LYS A 78 5.92 7.19 -16.45
N VAL A 79 5.75 6.84 -17.69
CA VAL A 79 4.94 7.64 -18.64
C VAL A 79 3.49 7.68 -18.21
N CYS A 80 2.89 6.54 -17.80
CA CYS A 80 1.54 6.50 -17.25
C CYS A 80 1.41 7.41 -15.99
N LEU A 81 2.43 7.44 -15.15
CA LEU A 81 2.46 8.30 -13.97
C LEU A 81 2.48 9.80 -14.32
N ILE A 82 3.25 10.19 -15.34
CA ILE A 82 3.26 11.57 -15.85
C ILE A 82 1.89 11.96 -16.41
N VAL A 83 1.25 11.07 -17.17
CA VAL A 83 -0.10 11.30 -17.71
C VAL A 83 -1.09 11.51 -16.57
N MET A 84 -1.02 10.70 -15.51
CA MET A 84 -1.86 10.86 -14.31
C MET A 84 -1.69 12.24 -13.68
N PHE A 85 -0.46 12.69 -13.43
CA PHE A 85 -0.22 14.03 -12.87
C PHE A 85 -0.75 15.14 -13.78
N PHE A 86 -0.58 15.00 -15.08
CA PHE A 86 -1.07 15.98 -16.04
C PHE A 86 -2.60 16.05 -16.05
N LEU A 87 -3.29 14.90 -15.99
CA LEU A 87 -4.74 14.84 -15.91
C LEU A 87 -5.27 15.49 -14.61
N ILE A 88 -4.60 15.24 -13.47
CA ILE A 88 -4.96 15.89 -12.21
C ILE A 88 -4.76 17.40 -12.30
N MET A 89 -3.69 17.89 -12.91
CA MET A 89 -3.43 19.33 -13.03
C MET A 89 -4.48 20.04 -13.89
N LYS A 90 -4.86 19.45 -15.00
CA LYS A 90 -5.71 20.08 -16.03
C LYS A 90 -7.21 19.86 -15.81
N GLY A 91 -7.59 18.68 -15.32
CA GLY A 91 -8.99 18.31 -15.17
C GLY A 91 -9.60 18.75 -13.85
N ASN A 92 -10.87 19.17 -13.88
CA ASN A 92 -11.66 19.52 -12.70
C ASN A 92 -12.97 18.68 -12.61
N SER A 93 -13.16 17.69 -13.51
CA SER A 93 -14.34 16.84 -13.48
C SER A 93 -14.02 15.44 -12.98
N LEU A 94 -15.05 14.72 -12.53
CA LEU A 94 -14.97 13.33 -12.09
C LEU A 94 -14.34 12.43 -13.16
N ILE A 95 -14.68 12.64 -14.44
CA ILE A 95 -14.16 11.82 -15.56
C ILE A 95 -12.64 11.96 -15.68
N PHE A 96 -12.10 13.20 -15.60
CA PHE A 96 -10.65 13.41 -15.61
C PHE A 96 -9.96 12.72 -14.43
N MET A 97 -10.59 12.72 -13.26
CA MET A 97 -10.03 12.04 -12.09
C MET A 97 -10.10 10.52 -12.25
N ILE A 98 -11.19 9.96 -12.78
CA ILE A 98 -11.29 8.53 -13.11
C ILE A 98 -10.16 8.13 -14.07
N LEU A 99 -9.97 8.88 -15.16
CA LEU A 99 -8.89 8.62 -16.12
C LEU A 99 -7.49 8.71 -15.44
N ALA A 100 -7.27 9.73 -14.60
CA ALA A 100 -6.02 9.85 -13.88
C ALA A 100 -5.74 8.64 -12.99
N TRP A 101 -6.74 8.13 -12.27
CA TRP A 101 -6.57 6.96 -11.40
C TRP A 101 -6.46 5.64 -12.17
N ILE A 102 -7.03 5.54 -13.39
CA ILE A 102 -6.74 4.43 -14.31
C ILE A 102 -5.26 4.45 -14.68
N PHE A 103 -4.70 5.58 -15.11
CA PHE A 103 -3.28 5.69 -15.43
C PHE A 103 -2.38 5.44 -14.22
N TYR A 104 -2.81 5.84 -13.02
CA TYR A 104 -2.10 5.53 -11.77
C TYR A 104 -2.09 4.03 -11.48
N GLY A 105 -3.23 3.36 -11.61
CA GLY A 105 -3.34 1.91 -11.44
C GLY A 105 -2.50 1.14 -12.47
N LEU A 106 -2.55 1.55 -13.73
CA LEU A 106 -1.71 0.99 -14.79
C LEU A 106 -0.23 1.19 -14.50
N SER A 107 0.16 2.41 -14.06
CA SER A 107 1.55 2.68 -13.65
C SER A 107 2.00 1.70 -12.56
N THR A 108 1.19 1.50 -11.53
CA THR A 108 1.50 0.61 -10.41
C THR A 108 1.61 -0.85 -10.85
N ALA A 109 0.66 -1.31 -11.67
CA ALA A 109 0.65 -2.69 -12.16
C ALA A 109 1.84 -2.98 -13.10
N LEU A 110 2.18 -2.04 -13.99
CA LEU A 110 3.32 -2.18 -14.91
C LEU A 110 4.68 -2.04 -14.22
N ASP A 111 4.74 -1.36 -13.07
CA ASP A 111 5.98 -1.21 -12.30
C ASP A 111 6.32 -2.48 -11.50
N SER A 112 5.30 -3.18 -11.04
CA SER A 112 5.43 -4.37 -10.22
C SER A 112 6.23 -5.47 -10.91
N GLY A 113 7.27 -5.99 -10.22
CA GLY A 113 8.07 -7.11 -10.72
C GLY A 113 8.98 -6.76 -11.90
N THR A 114 9.36 -5.50 -12.07
CA THR A 114 10.23 -5.04 -13.17
C THR A 114 11.71 -5.01 -12.77
N ILE A 115 12.28 -3.82 -12.57
CA ILE A 115 13.73 -3.66 -12.32
C ILE A 115 14.13 -4.23 -10.95
N ASP A 116 13.29 -4.08 -9.94
CA ASP A 116 13.49 -4.67 -8.62
C ASP A 116 13.64 -6.21 -8.70
N ALA A 117 12.73 -6.87 -9.40
CA ALA A 117 12.79 -8.31 -9.62
C ALA A 117 13.99 -8.72 -10.48
N GLU A 118 14.38 -7.91 -11.49
CA GLU A 118 15.60 -8.16 -12.28
C GLU A 118 16.85 -8.12 -11.41
N ILE A 119 16.96 -7.12 -10.53
CA ILE A 119 18.09 -7.00 -9.59
C ILE A 119 18.12 -8.18 -8.62
N ILE A 120 16.97 -8.53 -8.02
CA ILE A 120 16.87 -9.67 -7.10
C ILE A 120 17.29 -10.97 -7.79
N ASN A 121 16.79 -11.22 -9.01
CA ASN A 121 17.14 -12.43 -9.76
C ASN A 121 18.64 -12.47 -10.11
N THR A 122 19.21 -11.33 -10.51
CA THR A 122 20.65 -11.22 -10.79
C THR A 122 21.50 -11.49 -9.55
N LEU A 123 21.07 -11.01 -8.37
CA LEU A 123 21.76 -11.26 -7.09
C LEU A 123 21.68 -12.74 -6.68
N LYS A 124 20.50 -13.38 -6.84
CA LYS A 124 20.31 -14.82 -6.56
C LYS A 124 21.17 -15.68 -7.47
N TYR A 125 21.19 -15.38 -8.76
CA TYR A 125 22.04 -16.09 -9.72
C TYR A 125 23.52 -16.08 -9.37
N LYS A 126 23.98 -14.99 -8.78
CA LYS A 126 25.38 -14.84 -8.32
C LYS A 126 25.60 -15.39 -6.90
N ASN A 127 24.67 -16.19 -6.36
CA ASN A 127 24.73 -16.79 -5.01
C ASN A 127 24.99 -15.75 -3.90
N ASN A 128 24.38 -14.54 -4.02
CA ASN A 128 24.56 -13.43 -3.08
C ASN A 128 23.29 -13.19 -2.23
N ASP A 129 22.78 -14.20 -1.55
CA ASP A 129 21.52 -14.12 -0.77
C ASP A 129 21.54 -13.05 0.31
N SER A 130 22.68 -12.83 0.95
CA SER A 130 22.85 -11.75 1.93
C SER A 130 22.65 -10.35 1.32
N LYS A 131 23.00 -10.16 0.05
CA LYS A 131 22.76 -8.91 -0.69
C LYS A 131 21.32 -8.75 -1.11
N VAL A 132 20.60 -9.84 -1.36
CA VAL A 132 19.15 -9.79 -1.62
C VAL A 132 18.40 -9.24 -0.42
N ALA A 133 18.65 -9.80 0.78
CA ALA A 133 18.04 -9.31 2.01
C ALA A 133 18.37 -7.82 2.28
N ARG A 134 19.63 -7.42 2.07
CA ARG A 134 20.07 -6.02 2.21
C ARG A 134 19.38 -5.11 1.18
N PHE A 135 19.23 -5.54 -0.07
CA PHE A 135 18.57 -4.79 -1.12
C PHE A 135 17.12 -4.51 -0.77
N ILE A 136 16.37 -5.53 -0.36
CA ILE A 136 14.95 -5.41 0.05
C ILE A 136 14.83 -4.49 1.27
N SER A 137 15.67 -4.69 2.29
CA SER A 137 15.67 -3.85 3.48
C SER A 137 15.96 -2.37 3.17
N ASN A 138 16.87 -2.10 2.24
CA ASN A 138 17.18 -0.74 1.82
C ASN A 138 16.03 -0.10 1.05
N ILE A 139 15.36 -0.85 0.15
CA ILE A 139 14.16 -0.35 -0.54
C ILE A 139 13.09 0.07 0.47
N ASN A 140 12.78 -0.78 1.45
CA ASN A 140 11.77 -0.47 2.46
C ASN A 140 12.13 0.77 3.29
N ARG A 141 13.41 0.93 3.65
CA ARG A 141 13.88 2.14 4.36
C ARG A 141 13.76 3.40 3.50
N LEU A 142 14.19 3.32 2.24
CA LEU A 142 14.09 4.43 1.29
C LEU A 142 12.62 4.79 1.02
N ASP A 143 11.73 3.82 0.98
CA ASP A 143 10.29 4.03 0.82
C ASP A 143 9.74 4.91 1.94
N PHE A 144 9.90 4.52 3.21
CA PHE A 144 9.43 5.30 4.35
C PHE A 144 10.04 6.71 4.42
N ILE A 145 11.34 6.83 4.18
CA ILE A 145 12.02 8.13 4.17
C ILE A 145 11.44 9.01 3.06
N SER A 146 11.27 8.46 1.86
CA SER A 146 10.75 9.19 0.71
C SER A 146 9.28 9.58 0.88
N LEU A 147 8.46 8.73 1.51
CA LEU A 147 7.07 9.05 1.87
C LEU A 147 7.00 10.25 2.82
N ILE A 148 7.82 10.25 3.88
CA ILE A 148 7.88 11.37 4.84
C ILE A 148 8.31 12.65 4.15
N ILE A 149 9.41 12.61 3.40
CA ILE A 149 9.95 13.78 2.68
C ILE A 149 8.94 14.31 1.67
N GLY A 150 8.39 13.44 0.83
CA GLY A 150 7.46 13.83 -0.22
C GLY A 150 6.16 14.41 0.35
N GLY A 151 5.51 13.72 1.29
CA GLY A 151 4.27 14.21 1.90
C GLY A 151 4.45 15.54 2.64
N SER A 152 5.59 15.74 3.33
CA SER A 152 5.90 16.97 4.03
C SER A 152 6.14 18.14 3.07
N ILE A 153 7.05 17.94 2.10
CA ILE A 153 7.37 18.97 1.09
C ILE A 153 6.14 19.27 0.23
N GLY A 154 5.39 18.26 -0.17
CA GLY A 154 4.22 18.42 -1.01
C GLY A 154 3.10 19.20 -0.33
N SER A 155 2.84 18.94 0.96
CA SER A 155 1.88 19.72 1.74
C SER A 155 2.32 21.19 1.85
N TRP A 156 3.59 21.44 2.19
CA TRP A 156 4.14 22.79 2.27
C TRP A 156 4.05 23.54 0.94
N LEU A 157 4.39 22.89 -0.17
CA LEU A 157 4.29 23.46 -1.52
C LEU A 157 2.84 23.73 -1.91
N TYR A 158 1.91 22.79 -1.60
CA TYR A 158 0.50 22.96 -1.95
C TYR A 158 -0.10 24.24 -1.37
N TYR A 159 0.21 24.56 -0.13
CA TYR A 159 -0.30 25.80 0.48
C TYR A 159 0.36 27.08 -0.03
N ARG A 160 1.52 26.99 -0.69
CA ARG A 160 2.22 28.13 -1.31
C ARG A 160 1.90 28.33 -2.78
N VAL A 161 1.97 27.25 -3.56
CA VAL A 161 1.87 27.32 -5.03
C VAL A 161 0.65 26.59 -5.60
N GLY A 162 -0.21 26.06 -4.74
CA GLY A 162 -1.41 25.34 -5.14
C GLY A 162 -1.05 24.08 -5.96
N ILE A 163 -1.88 23.76 -6.94
CA ILE A 163 -1.73 22.57 -7.79
C ILE A 163 -0.42 22.53 -8.60
N LYS A 164 0.25 23.67 -8.73
CA LYS A 164 1.52 23.77 -9.48
C LYS A 164 2.64 22.91 -8.87
N PHE A 165 2.50 22.43 -7.61
CA PHE A 165 3.49 21.50 -7.03
C PHE A 165 3.64 20.21 -7.83
N TYR A 166 2.65 19.79 -8.62
CA TYR A 166 2.76 18.65 -9.51
C TYR A 166 3.81 18.79 -10.62
N TYR A 167 4.26 20.01 -10.95
CA TYR A 167 5.43 20.18 -11.83
C TYR A 167 6.68 19.57 -11.18
N LEU A 168 6.84 19.68 -9.87
CA LEU A 168 7.91 18.99 -9.16
C LEU A 168 7.75 17.47 -9.24
N SER A 169 6.52 16.94 -9.09
CA SER A 169 6.26 15.51 -9.27
C SER A 169 6.69 15.04 -10.67
N ILE A 170 6.28 15.75 -11.71
CA ILE A 170 6.66 15.41 -13.10
C ILE A 170 8.18 15.49 -13.30
N CYS A 171 8.83 16.53 -12.77
CA CYS A 171 10.28 16.70 -12.86
C CYS A 171 11.03 15.50 -12.21
N LEU A 172 10.60 15.07 -11.02
CA LEU A 172 11.19 13.91 -10.34
C LEU A 172 11.00 12.61 -11.13
N VAL A 173 9.84 12.40 -11.74
CA VAL A 173 9.61 11.23 -12.61
C VAL A 173 10.47 11.30 -13.87
N LEU A 174 10.66 12.47 -14.46
CA LEU A 174 11.56 12.65 -15.61
C LEU A 174 13.01 12.36 -15.23
N ILE A 175 13.46 12.78 -14.04
CA ILE A 175 14.79 12.43 -13.49
C ILE A 175 14.89 10.89 -13.34
N CYS A 176 13.87 10.25 -12.77
CA CYS A 176 13.81 8.79 -12.67
C CYS A 176 13.97 8.11 -14.05
N ILE A 177 13.21 8.56 -15.06
CA ILE A 177 13.30 8.06 -16.44
C ILE A 177 14.73 8.24 -16.99
N ILE A 178 15.34 9.41 -16.84
CA ILE A 178 16.68 9.70 -17.35
C ILE A 178 17.72 8.80 -16.67
N LEU A 179 17.66 8.64 -15.36
CA LEU A 179 18.57 7.76 -14.59
C LEU A 179 18.52 6.32 -15.11
N ILE A 180 17.32 5.80 -15.33
CA ILE A 180 17.14 4.43 -15.81
C ILE A 180 17.45 4.30 -17.30
N CYS A 181 17.00 5.22 -18.13
CA CYS A 181 17.28 5.18 -19.57
C CYS A 181 18.78 5.18 -19.88
N LYS A 182 19.50 6.13 -19.30
CA LYS A 182 20.92 6.36 -19.62
C LYS A 182 21.87 5.52 -18.78
N GLY A 183 21.52 5.26 -17.51
CA GLY A 183 22.42 4.68 -16.53
C GLY A 183 22.24 3.18 -16.30
N TYR A 184 21.00 2.71 -16.24
CA TYR A 184 20.70 1.30 -15.94
C TYR A 184 20.91 0.43 -17.18
N LYS A 185 21.73 -0.59 -17.03
CA LYS A 185 21.98 -1.59 -18.09
C LYS A 185 21.30 -2.91 -17.67
N SER A 186 20.22 -3.26 -18.34
CA SER A 186 19.54 -4.54 -18.13
C SER A 186 20.52 -5.70 -18.36
N GLU A 187 20.52 -6.63 -17.40
CA GLU A 187 21.23 -7.92 -17.51
C GLU A 187 20.22 -9.01 -17.92
N PHE A 188 19.36 -8.69 -18.90
CA PHE A 188 18.35 -9.63 -19.40
C PHE A 188 19.07 -10.85 -20.01
N HIS A 189 18.91 -12.01 -19.36
CA HIS A 189 19.32 -13.30 -19.88
C HIS A 189 18.07 -14.04 -20.39
N PRO A 190 17.96 -14.27 -21.71
CA PRO A 190 16.80 -14.96 -22.32
C PRO A 190 16.58 -16.37 -21.76
N ASP A 191 17.63 -17.01 -21.23
CA ASP A 191 17.57 -18.35 -20.64
C ASP A 191 16.76 -18.41 -19.31
N TYR A 192 16.33 -17.26 -18.78
CA TYR A 192 15.45 -17.15 -17.58
C TYR A 192 13.96 -17.04 -17.91
N THR A 193 13.57 -17.07 -19.17
CA THR A 193 12.18 -17.38 -19.47
C THR A 193 11.97 -18.83 -19.08
N ILE A 194 11.66 -19.07 -17.80
CA ILE A 194 10.97 -20.29 -17.41
C ILE A 194 9.80 -20.35 -18.38
N HIS A 195 9.80 -21.32 -19.28
CA HIS A 195 8.62 -21.65 -20.08
C HIS A 195 7.54 -22.01 -19.06
N VAL A 196 6.84 -20.97 -18.58
CA VAL A 196 5.72 -21.12 -17.68
C VAL A 196 4.63 -21.77 -18.50
N ASN A 197 4.67 -23.09 -18.55
CA ASN A 197 3.64 -23.86 -19.19
C ASN A 197 2.33 -23.50 -18.46
N SER A 198 1.33 -23.01 -19.16
CA SER A 198 0.04 -22.60 -18.58
C SER A 198 -0.58 -23.71 -17.72
N LYS A 199 -0.32 -24.99 -18.04
CA LYS A 199 -0.65 -26.16 -17.21
C LYS A 199 0.07 -26.14 -15.85
N SER A 200 1.30 -25.66 -15.79
CA SER A 200 2.10 -25.55 -14.56
C SER A 200 1.55 -24.48 -13.63
N ILE A 201 1.12 -23.31 -14.16
CA ILE A 201 0.50 -22.24 -13.36
C ILE A 201 -0.81 -22.74 -12.75
N PHE A 202 -1.68 -23.37 -13.54
CA PHE A 202 -2.97 -23.86 -13.05
C PHE A 202 -2.79 -24.92 -11.96
N VAL A 203 -1.80 -25.80 -12.11
CA VAL A 203 -1.43 -26.79 -11.09
C VAL A 203 -0.93 -26.11 -9.82
N GLN A 204 -0.12 -25.07 -9.95
CA GLN A 204 0.41 -24.33 -8.80
C GLN A 204 -0.69 -23.54 -8.07
N ILE A 205 -1.60 -22.88 -8.79
CA ILE A 205 -2.78 -22.22 -8.20
C ILE A 205 -3.65 -23.25 -7.46
N LYS A 206 -3.94 -24.38 -8.09
CA LYS A 206 -4.72 -25.47 -7.47
C LYS A 206 -4.06 -26.01 -6.20
N SER A 207 -2.74 -26.19 -6.24
CA SER A 207 -1.94 -26.60 -5.08
C SER A 207 -2.00 -25.57 -3.94
N GLY A 208 -1.86 -24.27 -4.25
CA GLY A 208 -2.00 -23.19 -3.27
C GLY A 208 -3.38 -23.13 -2.64
N ILE A 209 -4.44 -23.25 -3.45
CA ILE A 209 -5.84 -23.28 -2.94
C ILE A 209 -6.03 -24.51 -2.04
N ARG A 210 -5.46 -25.65 -2.38
CA ARG A 210 -5.51 -26.85 -1.54
C ARG A 210 -4.82 -26.61 -0.21
N GLU A 211 -3.60 -26.09 -0.19
CA GLU A 211 -2.84 -25.75 1.02
C GLU A 211 -3.64 -24.75 1.90
N LEU A 212 -4.27 -23.75 1.28
CA LEU A 212 -5.14 -22.80 1.98
C LEU A 212 -6.35 -23.50 2.63
N ARG A 213 -6.98 -24.46 1.94
CA ARG A 213 -8.11 -25.22 2.50
C ARG A 213 -7.69 -26.11 3.67
N GLU A 214 -6.51 -26.67 3.61
CA GLU A 214 -5.98 -27.57 4.64
C GLU A 214 -5.46 -26.79 5.86
N SER A 215 -4.87 -25.60 5.65
CA SER A 215 -4.32 -24.78 6.73
C SER A 215 -5.32 -23.76 7.29
N SER A 216 -5.80 -24.00 8.49
CA SER A 216 -6.64 -23.06 9.24
C SER A 216 -5.90 -21.75 9.55
N LYS A 217 -4.58 -21.81 9.84
CA LYS A 217 -3.75 -20.63 10.12
C LYS A 217 -3.68 -19.70 8.90
N LEU A 218 -3.41 -20.24 7.72
CA LEU A 218 -3.35 -19.46 6.47
C LEU A 218 -4.69 -18.79 6.13
N ARG A 219 -5.80 -19.51 6.28
CA ARG A 219 -7.13 -18.91 6.07
C ARG A 219 -7.38 -17.73 6.99
N LEU A 220 -7.07 -17.88 8.28
CA LEU A 220 -7.26 -16.79 9.25
C LEU A 220 -6.40 -15.57 8.92
N MET A 221 -5.17 -15.76 8.43
CA MET A 221 -4.30 -14.64 8.02
C MET A 221 -4.84 -13.92 6.78
N ILE A 222 -5.42 -14.64 5.81
CA ILE A 222 -6.10 -14.02 4.66
C ILE A 222 -7.36 -13.26 5.11
N TYR A 223 -8.15 -13.82 6.02
CA TYR A 223 -9.31 -13.11 6.59
C TYR A 223 -8.89 -11.85 7.36
N LEU A 224 -7.81 -11.92 8.13
CA LEU A 224 -7.29 -10.74 8.83
C LEU A 224 -6.82 -9.67 7.83
N THR A 225 -6.14 -10.07 6.75
CA THR A 225 -5.77 -9.14 5.66
C THR A 225 -7.00 -8.49 5.03
N PHE A 226 -8.05 -9.27 4.75
CA PHE A 226 -9.30 -8.76 4.19
C PHE A 226 -9.94 -7.72 5.11
N VAL A 227 -10.07 -8.02 6.39
CA VAL A 227 -10.70 -7.15 7.39
C VAL A 227 -9.88 -5.88 7.62
N ASN A 228 -8.55 -6.00 7.70
CA ASN A 228 -7.67 -4.84 7.89
C ASN A 228 -7.80 -3.82 6.77
N GLN A 229 -8.16 -4.23 5.55
CA GLN A 229 -8.36 -3.29 4.44
C GLN A 229 -9.51 -2.31 4.69
N PHE A 230 -10.55 -2.69 5.43
CA PHE A 230 -11.61 -1.75 5.79
C PHE A 230 -11.09 -0.61 6.68
N PHE A 231 -10.20 -0.92 7.60
CA PHE A 231 -9.51 0.11 8.38
C PHE A 231 -8.59 0.94 7.51
N PHE A 232 -7.70 0.29 6.75
CA PHE A 232 -6.68 0.99 5.97
C PHE A 232 -7.26 1.91 4.89
N GLN A 233 -8.27 1.46 4.16
CA GLN A 233 -8.89 2.30 3.14
C GLN A 233 -9.60 3.49 3.77
N THR A 234 -10.30 3.29 4.88
CA THR A 234 -10.92 4.37 5.63
C THR A 234 -9.87 5.34 6.17
N HIS A 235 -8.78 4.83 6.75
CA HIS A 235 -7.68 5.65 7.22
C HIS A 235 -7.05 6.44 6.07
N PHE A 236 -6.60 5.79 5.00
CA PHE A 236 -5.87 6.47 3.93
C PHE A 236 -6.72 7.49 3.17
N GLN A 237 -8.01 7.26 3.00
CA GLN A 237 -8.85 8.09 2.16
C GLN A 237 -9.68 9.12 2.93
N LEU A 238 -10.05 8.85 4.18
CA LEU A 238 -11.00 9.68 4.94
C LEU A 238 -10.38 10.42 6.14
N TRP A 239 -9.11 10.14 6.54
CA TRP A 239 -8.53 10.81 7.69
C TRP A 239 -8.52 12.34 7.56
N GLN A 240 -8.22 12.87 6.37
CA GLN A 240 -8.21 14.32 6.14
C GLN A 240 -9.62 14.92 6.27
N ALA A 241 -10.64 14.24 5.72
CA ALA A 241 -12.01 14.66 5.84
C ALA A 241 -12.52 14.59 7.29
N LEU A 242 -12.14 13.51 8.02
CA LEU A 242 -12.47 13.35 9.44
C LEU A 242 -11.80 14.45 10.31
N PHE A 243 -10.54 14.78 10.04
CA PHE A 243 -9.83 15.83 10.77
C PHE A 243 -10.41 17.21 10.47
N LEU A 244 -10.89 17.45 9.23
CA LEU A 244 -11.61 18.66 8.88
C LEU A 244 -12.95 18.77 9.62
N SER A 245 -13.71 17.67 9.79
CA SER A 245 -14.97 17.68 10.53
C SER A 245 -14.76 17.97 12.02
N LYS A 246 -13.57 17.68 12.56
CA LYS A 246 -13.14 18.06 13.92
C LYS A 246 -12.54 19.48 14.01
N ASN A 247 -12.66 20.29 12.96
CA ASN A 247 -12.10 21.65 12.88
C ASN A 247 -10.57 21.70 13.07
N ILE A 248 -9.85 20.62 12.79
CA ILE A 248 -8.39 20.60 12.81
C ILE A 248 -7.87 21.35 11.57
N ASN A 249 -6.90 22.25 11.79
CA ASN A 249 -6.38 23.08 10.72
C ASN A 249 -5.70 22.24 9.64
N LYS A 250 -6.19 22.38 8.40
CA LYS A 250 -5.63 21.66 7.23
C LYS A 250 -4.15 21.94 6.97
N THR A 251 -3.63 23.09 7.39
CA THR A 251 -2.20 23.44 7.23
C THR A 251 -1.28 22.57 8.10
N SER A 252 -1.80 21.94 9.17
CA SER A 252 -1.04 21.01 10.02
C SER A 252 -1.14 19.54 9.57
N PHE A 253 -1.82 19.22 8.48
CA PHE A 253 -1.97 17.83 8.01
C PHE A 253 -0.65 17.14 7.68
N TYR A 254 0.37 17.87 7.28
CA TYR A 254 1.70 17.29 7.09
C TYR A 254 2.29 16.71 8.39
N LEU A 255 2.02 17.33 9.56
CA LEU A 255 2.48 16.82 10.86
C LEU A 255 1.80 15.50 11.19
N TYR A 256 0.48 15.41 11.02
CA TYR A 256 -0.25 14.16 11.24
C TYR A 256 0.18 13.07 10.27
N TYR A 257 0.43 13.42 9.01
CA TYR A 257 0.97 12.48 8.04
C TYR A 257 2.34 11.93 8.47
N ILE A 258 3.25 12.79 8.95
CA ILE A 258 4.56 12.36 9.51
C ILE A 258 4.34 11.44 10.71
N ILE A 259 3.46 11.80 11.63
CA ILE A 259 3.13 10.99 12.81
C ILE A 259 2.66 9.59 12.39
N PHE A 260 1.77 9.49 11.39
CA PHE A 260 1.29 8.19 10.90
C PHE A 260 2.41 7.36 10.27
N GLN A 261 3.36 7.97 9.54
CA GLN A 261 4.51 7.26 9.01
C GLN A 261 5.44 6.76 10.13
N ILE A 262 5.70 7.59 11.14
CA ILE A 262 6.50 7.19 12.32
C ILE A 262 5.82 6.04 13.07
N ILE A 263 4.50 6.11 13.27
CA ILE A 263 3.72 5.05 13.90
C ILE A 263 3.84 3.74 13.11
N SER A 264 3.77 3.81 11.78
CA SER A 264 3.95 2.64 10.91
C SER A 264 5.34 2.04 11.07
N ILE A 265 6.40 2.86 11.06
CA ILE A 265 7.77 2.40 11.27
C ILE A 265 7.92 1.72 12.64
N LEU A 266 7.37 2.32 13.70
CA LEU A 266 7.42 1.76 15.04
C LEU A 266 6.70 0.39 15.10
N ALA A 267 5.50 0.29 14.52
CA ALA A 267 4.73 -0.94 14.49
C ALA A 267 5.47 -2.08 13.78
N TYR A 268 6.14 -1.79 12.65
CA TYR A 268 6.92 -2.77 11.89
C TYR A 268 8.31 -3.05 12.48
N SER A 269 8.81 -2.23 13.41
CA SER A 269 10.12 -2.42 14.06
C SER A 269 10.05 -3.29 15.30
N LEU A 270 8.85 -3.62 15.79
CA LEU A 270 8.69 -4.42 17.00
C LEU A 270 9.10 -5.88 16.74
N ASN A 271 10.12 -6.34 17.44
CA ASN A 271 10.47 -7.76 17.51
C ASN A 271 9.55 -8.47 18.50
N PHE A 272 8.45 -9.01 18.01
CA PHE A 272 7.46 -9.69 18.82
C PHE A 272 7.66 -11.20 18.74
N SER A 273 7.98 -11.83 19.89
CA SER A 273 8.06 -13.30 19.94
C SER A 273 6.65 -13.91 19.85
N LEU A 274 6.45 -14.77 18.85
CA LEU A 274 5.14 -15.38 18.52
C LEU A 274 4.81 -16.55 19.46
N THR A 275 4.91 -16.36 20.78
CA THR A 275 4.46 -17.33 21.77
C THR A 275 2.96 -17.15 22.05
N LYS A 276 2.26 -18.24 22.40
CA LYS A 276 0.84 -18.21 22.73
C LYS A 276 0.52 -17.18 23.82
N LYS A 277 1.36 -17.10 24.85
CA LYS A 277 1.23 -16.14 25.96
C LYS A 277 1.27 -14.70 25.46
N ASN A 278 2.28 -14.35 24.66
CA ASN A 278 2.46 -13.00 24.14
C ASN A 278 1.33 -12.58 23.20
N ILE A 279 0.89 -13.48 22.32
CA ILE A 279 -0.23 -13.25 21.42
C ILE A 279 -1.53 -13.05 22.22
N SER A 280 -1.76 -13.84 23.27
CA SER A 280 -2.95 -13.68 24.13
C SER A 280 -2.94 -12.36 24.88
N ILE A 281 -1.80 -11.95 25.45
CA ILE A 281 -1.67 -10.65 26.13
C ILE A 281 -1.92 -9.51 25.12
N PHE A 282 -1.30 -9.59 23.95
CA PHE A 282 -1.50 -8.60 22.89
C PHE A 282 -2.96 -8.53 22.43
N TYR A 283 -3.63 -9.68 22.29
CA TYR A 283 -5.03 -9.76 21.94
C TYR A 283 -5.91 -9.00 22.97
N VAL A 284 -5.72 -9.23 24.25
CA VAL A 284 -6.52 -8.58 25.31
C VAL A 284 -6.26 -7.08 25.31
N ILE A 285 -4.99 -6.67 25.34
CA ILE A 285 -4.61 -5.24 25.36
C ILE A 285 -5.15 -4.53 24.13
N SER A 286 -4.91 -5.07 22.94
CA SER A 286 -5.36 -4.44 21.70
C SER A 286 -6.89 -4.35 21.62
N SER A 287 -7.62 -5.38 22.03
CA SER A 287 -9.09 -5.38 22.02
C SER A 287 -9.68 -4.29 22.92
N VAL A 288 -9.18 -4.17 24.15
CA VAL A 288 -9.61 -3.12 25.09
C VAL A 288 -9.24 -1.72 24.55
N THR A 289 -8.01 -1.55 24.09
CA THR A 289 -7.53 -0.25 23.59
C THR A 289 -8.27 0.19 22.33
N MET A 290 -8.59 -0.74 21.42
CA MET A 290 -9.39 -0.44 20.24
C MET A 290 -10.82 -0.02 20.61
N PHE A 291 -11.45 -0.70 21.56
CA PHE A 291 -12.79 -0.34 22.01
C PHE A 291 -12.82 1.07 22.61
N LEU A 292 -11.87 1.38 23.51
CA LEU A 292 -11.71 2.73 24.06
C LEU A 292 -11.39 3.77 22.98
N GLY A 293 -10.56 3.41 22.02
CA GLY A 293 -10.19 4.29 20.90
C GLY A 293 -11.39 4.70 20.06
N ILE A 294 -12.32 3.78 19.78
CA ILE A 294 -13.55 4.10 19.04
C ILE A 294 -14.45 5.08 19.79
N LEU A 295 -14.65 4.85 21.08
CA LEU A 295 -15.46 5.77 21.91
C LEU A 295 -14.88 7.19 21.87
N SER A 296 -13.56 7.31 21.79
CA SER A 296 -12.86 8.59 21.77
C SER A 296 -12.88 9.28 20.40
N ILE A 297 -13.19 8.59 19.30
CA ILE A 297 -13.36 9.23 17.96
C ILE A 297 -14.49 10.25 17.98
N GLN A 298 -15.52 10.01 18.77
CA GLN A 298 -16.65 10.95 18.91
C GLN A 298 -16.37 12.08 19.93
N SER A 299 -15.20 12.07 20.57
CA SER A 299 -14.86 13.10 21.56
C SER A 299 -14.80 14.48 20.95
N ILE A 300 -15.26 15.47 21.71
CA ILE A 300 -15.14 16.90 21.41
C ILE A 300 -13.70 17.37 21.65
N ASN A 301 -12.95 16.69 22.52
CA ASN A 301 -11.56 17.03 22.81
C ASN A 301 -10.63 16.52 21.70
N ASN A 302 -10.07 17.45 20.91
CA ASN A 302 -9.19 17.14 19.79
C ASN A 302 -7.92 16.39 20.19
N ILE A 303 -7.38 16.60 21.39
CA ILE A 303 -6.17 15.90 21.85
C ILE A 303 -6.49 14.41 22.08
N LEU A 304 -7.59 14.15 22.81
CA LEU A 304 -8.03 12.78 23.06
C LEU A 304 -8.38 12.06 21.75
N PHE A 305 -9.05 12.73 20.83
CA PHE A 305 -9.37 12.24 19.50
C PHE A 305 -8.09 11.82 18.73
N VAL A 306 -7.10 12.71 18.63
CA VAL A 306 -5.85 12.46 17.89
C VAL A 306 -5.06 11.32 18.52
N LEU A 307 -4.91 11.28 19.84
CA LEU A 307 -4.20 10.21 20.54
C LEU A 307 -4.86 8.86 20.31
N SER A 308 -6.18 8.80 20.42
CA SER A 308 -6.94 7.56 20.18
C SER A 308 -6.86 7.12 18.72
N TYR A 309 -6.95 8.06 17.79
CA TYR A 309 -6.80 7.77 16.36
C TYR A 309 -5.41 7.21 16.04
N CYS A 310 -4.34 7.82 16.56
CA CYS A 310 -2.97 7.35 16.41
C CYS A 310 -2.78 5.93 17.01
N THR A 311 -3.41 5.66 18.15
CA THR A 311 -3.36 4.34 18.79
C THR A 311 -4.04 3.28 17.93
N LEU A 312 -5.19 3.58 17.33
CA LEU A 312 -5.86 2.68 16.39
C LEU A 312 -4.97 2.40 15.16
N VAL A 313 -4.38 3.44 14.58
CA VAL A 313 -3.45 3.29 13.44
C VAL A 313 -2.29 2.37 13.82
N PHE A 314 -1.68 2.57 15.01
CA PHE A 314 -0.59 1.72 15.49
C PHE A 314 -1.00 0.24 15.58
N ILE A 315 -2.15 -0.04 16.20
CA ILE A 315 -2.62 -1.40 16.40
C ILE A 315 -2.90 -2.10 15.06
N PHE A 316 -3.55 -1.42 14.12
CA PHE A 316 -3.83 -1.99 12.81
C PHE A 316 -2.57 -2.19 11.95
N MET A 317 -1.60 -1.27 12.01
CA MET A 317 -0.30 -1.46 11.37
C MET A 317 0.44 -2.66 11.97
N PHE A 318 0.36 -2.84 13.29
CA PHE A 318 0.93 -4.00 13.95
C PHE A 318 0.20 -5.29 13.57
N PHE A 319 -1.13 -5.28 13.42
CA PHE A 319 -1.88 -6.43 12.93
C PHE A 319 -1.49 -6.83 11.51
N ASP A 320 -1.25 -5.86 10.65
CA ASP A 320 -0.77 -6.14 9.30
C ASP A 320 0.63 -6.78 9.32
N TYR A 321 1.56 -6.21 10.07
CA TYR A 321 2.89 -6.79 10.29
C TYR A 321 2.79 -8.24 10.82
N PHE A 322 2.03 -8.44 11.89
CA PHE A 322 1.81 -9.75 12.50
C PHE A 322 1.22 -10.76 11.51
N SER A 323 0.20 -10.37 10.77
CA SER A 323 -0.42 -11.20 9.73
C SER A 323 0.57 -11.58 8.63
N ASN A 324 1.42 -10.63 8.20
CA ASN A 324 2.43 -10.87 7.17
C ASN A 324 3.52 -11.83 7.64
N VAL A 325 3.99 -11.70 8.87
CA VAL A 325 4.99 -12.59 9.48
C VAL A 325 4.45 -14.01 9.62
N LEU A 326 3.26 -14.16 10.22
CA LEU A 326 2.62 -15.47 10.39
C LEU A 326 2.30 -16.14 9.04
N PHE A 327 1.83 -15.37 8.07
CA PHE A 327 1.58 -15.89 6.73
C PHE A 327 2.86 -16.44 6.14
N SER A 328 3.96 -15.66 6.15
CA SER A 328 5.25 -16.07 5.60
C SER A 328 5.84 -17.30 6.26
N GLN A 329 5.63 -17.47 7.58
CA GLN A 329 6.12 -18.62 8.32
C GLN A 329 5.31 -19.91 8.07
N ASN A 330 4.05 -19.81 7.68
CA ASN A 330 3.15 -20.97 7.52
C ASN A 330 2.92 -21.37 6.06
N VAL A 331 3.37 -20.57 5.09
CA VAL A 331 3.27 -20.91 3.66
C VAL A 331 4.44 -21.80 3.25
N SER A 332 4.16 -22.86 2.50
CA SER A 332 5.20 -23.70 1.92
C SER A 332 6.03 -22.94 0.87
N THR A 333 7.33 -23.22 0.80
CA THR A 333 8.23 -22.60 -0.18
C THR A 333 7.78 -22.84 -1.62
N ARG A 334 7.08 -23.96 -1.88
CA ARG A 334 6.53 -24.32 -3.19
C ARG A 334 5.40 -23.38 -3.63
N ASN A 335 4.52 -22.97 -2.72
CA ASN A 335 3.30 -22.23 -3.02
C ASN A 335 3.35 -20.76 -2.59
N ILE A 336 4.50 -20.28 -2.10
CA ILE A 336 4.64 -18.92 -1.55
C ILE A 336 4.21 -17.85 -2.55
N SER A 337 4.59 -17.97 -3.81
CA SER A 337 4.23 -17.00 -4.86
C SER A 337 2.72 -16.98 -5.13
N SER A 338 2.09 -18.14 -5.34
CA SER A 338 0.67 -18.24 -5.63
C SER A 338 -0.21 -17.81 -4.46
N LEU A 339 0.17 -18.15 -3.22
CA LEU A 339 -0.57 -17.77 -2.02
C LEU A 339 -0.38 -16.28 -1.67
N THR A 340 0.80 -15.70 -1.92
CA THR A 340 1.02 -14.26 -1.77
C THR A 340 0.19 -13.47 -2.78
N SER A 341 0.13 -13.91 -4.04
CA SER A 341 -0.72 -13.30 -5.07
C SER A 341 -2.20 -13.40 -4.70
N LEU A 342 -2.67 -14.56 -4.21
CA LEU A 342 -4.03 -14.75 -3.73
C LEU A 342 -4.36 -13.81 -2.57
N LYS A 343 -3.45 -13.68 -1.58
CA LYS A 343 -3.59 -12.75 -0.45
C LYS A 343 -3.70 -11.30 -0.92
N SER A 344 -2.84 -10.88 -1.87
CA SER A 344 -2.88 -9.56 -2.49
C SER A 344 -4.22 -9.31 -3.19
N SER A 345 -4.68 -10.25 -4.01
CA SER A 345 -5.97 -10.16 -4.71
C SER A 345 -7.15 -10.05 -3.73
N CYS A 346 -7.16 -10.85 -2.65
CA CYS A 346 -8.16 -10.73 -1.58
C CYS A 346 -8.14 -9.35 -0.91
N GLY A 347 -6.93 -8.80 -0.66
CA GLY A 347 -6.78 -7.45 -0.14
C GLY A 347 -7.33 -6.39 -1.10
N ARG A 348 -7.11 -6.51 -2.42
CA ARG A 348 -7.66 -5.60 -3.43
C ARG A 348 -9.18 -5.66 -3.51
N ILE A 349 -9.76 -6.85 -3.46
CA ILE A 349 -11.23 -7.02 -3.41
C ILE A 349 -11.79 -6.37 -2.15
N ALA A 350 -11.18 -6.56 -1.00
CA ALA A 350 -11.60 -5.92 0.25
C ALA A 350 -11.49 -4.39 0.16
N SER A 351 -10.42 -3.86 -0.42
CA SER A 351 -10.24 -2.43 -0.68
C SER A 351 -11.36 -1.87 -1.53
N LEU A 352 -11.68 -2.52 -2.66
CA LEU A 352 -12.77 -2.14 -3.54
C LEU A 352 -14.11 -2.13 -2.79
N THR A 353 -14.41 -3.20 -2.07
CA THR A 353 -15.66 -3.34 -1.31
C THR A 353 -15.79 -2.24 -0.26
N SER A 354 -14.73 -1.99 0.52
CA SER A 354 -14.70 -0.93 1.54
C SER A 354 -14.93 0.46 0.93
N LEU A 355 -14.26 0.77 -0.18
CA LEU A 355 -14.37 2.08 -0.83
C LEU A 355 -15.76 2.31 -1.44
N ILE A 356 -16.34 1.30 -2.10
CA ILE A 356 -17.67 1.39 -2.71
C ILE A 356 -18.75 1.54 -1.62
N ILE A 357 -18.69 0.73 -0.57
CA ILE A 357 -19.63 0.81 0.56
C ILE A 357 -19.50 2.18 1.23
N SER A 358 -18.28 2.64 1.53
CA SER A 358 -18.05 3.94 2.15
C SER A 358 -18.53 5.09 1.26
N SER A 359 -18.37 4.99 -0.07
CA SER A 359 -18.85 5.97 -1.02
C SER A 359 -20.38 6.09 -1.01
N ALA A 360 -21.09 4.96 -0.92
CA ALA A 360 -22.55 4.95 -0.81
C ALA A 360 -23.03 5.55 0.53
N LEU A 361 -22.40 5.12 1.64
CA LEU A 361 -22.79 5.56 2.99
C LEU A 361 -22.53 7.05 3.23
N ILE A 362 -21.45 7.63 2.69
CA ILE A 362 -21.08 9.03 2.94
C ILE A 362 -22.05 10.03 2.27
N ASN A 363 -22.90 9.58 1.34
CA ASN A 363 -23.96 10.39 0.79
C ASN A 363 -25.17 10.52 1.72
N ILE A 364 -25.30 9.61 2.70
CA ILE A 364 -26.45 9.52 3.60
C ILE A 364 -26.04 9.92 5.03
N PHE A 365 -24.84 9.56 5.43
CA PHE A 365 -24.34 9.73 6.80
C PHE A 365 -23.14 10.67 6.86
N SER A 366 -22.87 11.21 8.04
CA SER A 366 -21.68 12.05 8.27
C SER A 366 -20.37 11.26 8.09
N THR A 367 -19.29 11.98 7.76
CA THR A 367 -17.95 11.39 7.66
C THR A 367 -17.54 10.66 8.94
N GLU A 368 -17.84 11.25 10.11
CA GLU A 368 -17.55 10.64 11.42
C GLU A 368 -18.26 9.30 11.59
N PHE A 369 -19.55 9.25 11.21
CA PHE A 369 -20.33 8.02 11.29
C PHE A 369 -19.75 6.92 10.38
N VAL A 370 -19.45 7.24 9.12
CA VAL A 370 -18.90 6.26 8.17
C VAL A 370 -17.54 5.73 8.63
N VAL A 371 -16.66 6.61 9.11
CA VAL A 371 -15.36 6.20 9.64
C VAL A 371 -15.54 5.31 10.87
N THR A 372 -16.40 5.70 11.81
CA THR A 372 -16.67 4.93 13.02
C THR A 372 -17.21 3.54 12.70
N MET A 373 -18.18 3.43 11.78
CA MET A 373 -18.76 2.15 11.36
C MET A 373 -17.72 1.22 10.72
N ASN A 374 -16.88 1.73 9.82
CA ASN A 374 -15.82 0.94 9.21
C ASN A 374 -14.78 0.48 10.25
N PHE A 375 -14.44 1.34 11.20
CA PHE A 375 -13.51 0.98 12.28
C PHE A 375 -14.13 -0.05 13.23
N ILE A 376 -15.40 0.09 13.61
CA ILE A 376 -16.12 -0.92 14.41
C ILE A 376 -16.10 -2.27 13.69
N PHE A 377 -16.47 -2.28 12.40
CA PHE A 377 -16.43 -3.50 11.60
C PHE A 377 -15.03 -4.14 11.59
N ALA A 378 -14.00 -3.35 11.30
CA ALA A 378 -12.63 -3.83 11.27
C ALA A 378 -12.16 -4.37 12.64
N ILE A 379 -12.50 -3.68 13.74
CA ILE A 379 -12.14 -4.10 15.10
C ILE A 379 -12.85 -5.40 15.49
N VAL A 380 -14.18 -5.44 15.37
CA VAL A 380 -14.96 -6.61 15.77
C VAL A 380 -14.51 -7.84 14.98
N ALA A 381 -14.35 -7.69 13.66
CA ALA A 381 -13.93 -8.78 12.81
C ALA A 381 -12.46 -9.20 13.07
N SER A 382 -11.52 -8.27 13.31
CA SER A 382 -10.13 -8.60 13.66
C SER A 382 -10.03 -9.32 15.00
N VAL A 383 -10.76 -8.84 16.02
CA VAL A 383 -10.83 -9.47 17.34
C VAL A 383 -11.40 -10.88 17.24
N PHE A 384 -12.45 -11.06 16.43
CA PHE A 384 -13.05 -12.39 16.20
C PHE A 384 -12.08 -13.34 15.48
N VAL A 385 -11.40 -12.88 14.43
CA VAL A 385 -10.40 -13.69 13.72
C VAL A 385 -9.26 -14.11 14.64
N LEU A 386 -8.74 -13.18 15.46
CA LEU A 386 -7.68 -13.47 16.42
C LEU A 386 -8.15 -14.41 17.53
N PHE A 387 -9.38 -14.29 17.99
CA PHE A 387 -9.99 -15.23 18.96
C PHE A 387 -10.01 -16.65 18.40
N ILE A 388 -10.47 -16.83 17.15
CA ILE A 388 -10.47 -18.13 16.48
C ILE A 388 -9.04 -18.66 16.31
N PHE A 389 -8.09 -17.77 15.99
CA PHE A 389 -6.68 -18.13 15.85
C PHE A 389 -6.13 -18.70 17.15
N LEU A 390 -6.34 -18.01 18.27
CA LEU A 390 -5.89 -18.47 19.61
C LEU A 390 -6.52 -19.78 20.06
N LYS A 391 -7.79 -20.01 19.69
CA LYS A 391 -8.51 -21.25 20.06
C LYS A 391 -8.07 -22.46 19.22
N LYS A 392 -7.71 -22.25 17.93
CA LYS A 392 -7.40 -23.35 17.00
C LYS A 392 -5.91 -23.67 16.86
N THR A 393 -5.04 -22.79 17.34
CA THR A 393 -3.60 -23.01 17.23
C THR A 393 -3.05 -23.66 18.49
N GLU A 394 -2.66 -24.91 18.39
CA GLU A 394 -1.63 -25.48 19.26
C GLU A 394 -0.29 -24.86 18.84
N PHE A 395 0.35 -24.17 19.77
CA PHE A 395 1.68 -23.54 19.57
C PHE A 395 2.78 -24.50 20.02
#